data_4e65f3389f8b467da01807f8fc9fea6d
#
_entry.id   4e65f3389f8b467da01807f8fc9fea6d
#
_cell.length_a   1.000
_cell.length_b   1.000
_cell.length_c   1.000
_cell.angle_alpha   90.00
_cell.angle_beta   90.00
_cell.angle_gamma   90.00
#
_symmetry.space_group_name_H-M   'P 1'
#
loop_
_entity.id
_entity.type
_entity.pdbx_description
1 polymer ?
#
loop_
_entity_poly.entity_id
_entity_poly.type
_entity_poly.pdbx_seq_one_letter_code
_entity_poly.pdbx_strand_id
1 'polypeptide(L)'
;MNIGYLNVERRIAPPRVSVLRKLGLSNLVSTAKFDIAAAHEALVRRQAVPERICADGLVVDVPAGVYHPLPDSSSEFFIRNIKAMNQNLIAKTLEIGAGCGIISLYMAANWASRTVATDISPIAVEATVANAKLNNVDVTAFQSDLFENIDERDFDLIVFNTPLVDKNPENDIERYSLCDPHGRITESYLRQARRHVSKDGLIIFSICNNSAYEVMDAIDLDYQIVGFELAYSGFWRAIVGART
;
A
#
# COMPACT_ATOMS: atom_id res chain seq x y z
N MET A 1 50.08 -34.11 -15.05
CA MET A 1 49.30 -32.85 -14.79
C MET A 1 47.84 -33.22 -14.78
N ASN A 2 47.27 -33.35 -13.58
CA ASN A 2 45.85 -33.66 -13.38
C ASN A 2 45.10 -32.35 -13.22
N ILE A 3 44.25 -32.00 -14.18
CA ILE A 3 43.36 -30.85 -14.08
C ILE A 3 42.08 -31.35 -13.41
N GLY A 4 41.95 -31.02 -12.11
CA GLY A 4 40.77 -31.34 -11.33
C GLY A 4 39.57 -30.47 -11.80
N TYR A 5 38.51 -31.12 -12.26
CA TYR A 5 37.22 -30.49 -12.49
C TYR A 5 36.57 -30.23 -11.13
N LEU A 6 36.45 -28.93 -10.77
CA LEU A 6 35.58 -28.49 -9.68
C LEU A 6 34.12 -28.61 -10.15
N ASN A 7 33.45 -29.69 -9.73
CA ASN A 7 32.00 -29.78 -9.78
C ASN A 7 31.39 -28.81 -8.79
N VAL A 8 31.04 -27.61 -9.26
CA VAL A 8 30.17 -26.70 -8.55
C VAL A 8 28.74 -27.18 -8.81
N GLU A 9 28.23 -28.06 -7.95
CA GLU A 9 26.80 -28.32 -7.85
C GLU A 9 26.10 -26.99 -7.49
N ARG A 10 25.60 -26.29 -8.48
CA ARG A 10 24.60 -25.25 -8.26
C ARG A 10 23.39 -25.95 -7.64
N ARG A 11 23.21 -25.85 -6.35
CA ARG A 11 21.93 -26.14 -5.71
C ARG A 11 20.91 -25.22 -6.34
N ILE A 12 20.16 -25.73 -7.30
CA ILE A 12 18.97 -25.08 -7.85
C ILE A 12 18.00 -25.05 -6.67
N ALA A 13 17.78 -23.88 -6.11
CA ALA A 13 16.72 -23.70 -5.11
C ALA A 13 15.40 -24.19 -5.74
N PRO A 14 14.54 -24.89 -4.98
CA PRO A 14 13.27 -25.36 -5.51
C PRO A 14 12.51 -24.15 -6.09
N PRO A 15 11.81 -24.33 -7.24
CA PRO A 15 11.09 -23.24 -7.87
C PRO A 15 10.13 -22.62 -6.83
N ARG A 16 10.36 -21.36 -6.49
CA ARG A 16 9.49 -20.61 -5.58
C ARG A 16 8.10 -20.59 -6.19
N VAL A 17 7.11 -20.98 -5.41
CA VAL A 17 5.71 -20.89 -5.84
C VAL A 17 5.39 -19.42 -5.94
N SER A 18 5.15 -18.90 -7.17
CA SER A 18 4.80 -17.49 -7.38
C SER A 18 3.65 -17.08 -6.49
N VAL A 19 3.76 -15.91 -5.88
CA VAL A 19 2.71 -15.33 -5.03
C VAL A 19 1.36 -15.27 -5.75
N LEU A 20 1.32 -14.99 -7.05
CA LEU A 20 0.08 -15.03 -7.84
C LEU A 20 -0.60 -16.39 -7.81
N ARG A 21 0.16 -17.48 -7.76
CA ARG A 21 -0.41 -18.82 -7.61
C ARG A 21 -0.98 -19.04 -6.22
N LYS A 22 -0.27 -18.61 -5.17
CA LYS A 22 -0.77 -18.66 -3.79
C LYS A 22 -2.09 -17.89 -3.66
N LEU A 23 -2.20 -16.74 -4.32
CA LEU A 23 -3.39 -15.90 -4.36
C LEU A 23 -4.51 -16.41 -5.29
N GLY A 24 -4.28 -17.50 -6.05
CA GLY A 24 -5.25 -18.01 -7.03
C GLY A 24 -5.40 -17.16 -8.29
N LEU A 25 -4.49 -16.23 -8.52
CA LEU A 25 -4.57 -15.26 -9.63
C LEU A 25 -3.84 -15.70 -10.90
N SER A 26 -2.94 -16.68 -10.86
CA SER A 26 -2.04 -17.04 -11.98
C SER A 26 -2.74 -17.32 -13.32
N ASN A 27 -3.97 -17.83 -13.26
CA ASN A 27 -4.75 -18.16 -14.46
C ASN A 27 -5.76 -17.07 -14.84
N LEU A 28 -5.86 -16.01 -14.02
CA LEU A 28 -6.87 -14.96 -14.17
C LEU A 28 -6.27 -13.67 -14.71
N VAL A 29 -4.96 -13.44 -14.49
CA VAL A 29 -4.32 -12.16 -14.77
C VAL A 29 -3.11 -12.32 -15.67
N SER A 30 -2.85 -11.30 -16.50
CA SER A 30 -1.60 -11.18 -17.24
C SER A 30 -0.50 -10.67 -16.29
N THR A 31 0.70 -11.25 -16.40
CA THR A 31 1.90 -10.76 -15.73
C THR A 31 2.62 -9.67 -16.53
N ALA A 32 2.17 -9.39 -17.76
CA ALA A 32 2.71 -8.30 -18.55
C ALA A 32 2.43 -6.95 -17.88
N LYS A 33 3.43 -6.07 -17.89
CA LYS A 33 3.25 -4.68 -17.46
C LYS A 33 2.22 -4.03 -18.37
N PHE A 34 1.29 -3.30 -17.76
CA PHE A 34 0.26 -2.57 -18.49
C PHE A 34 0.82 -1.20 -18.89
N ASP A 35 0.51 -0.73 -20.09
CA ASP A 35 0.88 0.63 -20.50
C ASP A 35 -0.01 1.65 -19.79
N ILE A 36 0.56 2.32 -18.79
CA ILE A 36 -0.11 3.35 -18.01
C ILE A 36 0.44 4.75 -18.28
N ALA A 37 1.27 4.93 -19.31
CA ALA A 37 1.98 6.20 -19.51
C ALA A 37 1.04 7.41 -19.50
N ALA A 38 -0.07 7.37 -20.25
CA ALA A 38 -1.05 8.45 -20.26
C ALA A 38 -1.77 8.64 -18.93
N ALA A 39 -2.14 7.55 -18.24
CA ALA A 39 -2.80 7.60 -16.94
C ALA A 39 -1.83 8.11 -15.86
N HIS A 40 -0.58 7.66 -15.91
CA HIS A 40 0.47 8.11 -15.00
C HIS A 40 0.74 9.62 -15.15
N GLU A 41 0.89 10.11 -16.38
CA GLU A 41 1.05 11.54 -16.67
C GLU A 41 -0.15 12.37 -16.20
N ALA A 42 -1.37 11.87 -16.38
CA ALA A 42 -2.58 12.52 -15.90
C ALA A 42 -2.62 12.60 -14.36
N LEU A 43 -2.21 11.53 -13.67
CA LEU A 43 -2.08 11.50 -12.21
C LEU A 43 -1.04 12.51 -11.70
N VAL A 44 0.15 12.57 -12.33
CA VAL A 44 1.20 13.54 -11.97
C VAL A 44 0.71 14.97 -12.14
N ARG A 45 0.06 15.27 -13.28
CA ARG A 45 -0.51 16.62 -13.53
C ARG A 45 -1.57 16.99 -12.49
N ARG A 46 -2.43 16.04 -12.12
CA ARG A 46 -3.49 16.30 -11.16
C ARG A 46 -2.94 16.57 -9.76
N GLN A 47 -1.94 15.83 -9.33
CA GLN A 47 -1.29 16.05 -8.03
C GLN A 47 -0.55 17.39 -7.93
N ALA A 48 -0.29 18.06 -9.03
CA ALA A 48 0.31 19.40 -9.03
C ALA A 48 -0.65 20.51 -8.55
N VAL A 49 -1.95 20.24 -8.42
CA VAL A 49 -2.98 21.23 -8.09
C VAL A 49 -3.69 20.82 -6.81
N PRO A 50 -3.84 21.72 -5.81
CA PRO A 50 -4.60 21.41 -4.61
C PRO A 50 -6.10 21.30 -4.93
N GLU A 51 -6.81 20.41 -4.23
CA GLU A 51 -8.24 20.19 -4.42
C GLU A 51 -8.93 19.86 -3.08
N ARG A 52 -10.19 20.29 -2.93
CA ARG A 52 -11.08 19.81 -1.87
C ARG A 52 -12.04 18.80 -2.44
N ILE A 53 -12.11 17.63 -1.82
CA ILE A 53 -12.99 16.54 -2.21
C ILE A 53 -13.95 16.16 -1.08
N CYS A 54 -15.06 15.54 -1.45
CA CYS A 54 -15.99 14.91 -0.52
C CYS A 54 -16.09 13.43 -0.88
N ALA A 55 -15.72 12.55 0.05
CA ALA A 55 -15.78 11.12 -0.15
C ALA A 55 -16.17 10.42 1.16
N ASP A 56 -17.11 9.48 1.09
CA ASP A 56 -17.55 8.68 2.24
C ASP A 56 -18.02 9.49 3.47
N GLY A 57 -18.62 10.67 3.25
CA GLY A 57 -19.05 11.58 4.29
C GLY A 57 -17.94 12.44 4.89
N LEU A 58 -16.72 12.30 4.40
CA LEU A 58 -15.56 13.07 4.80
C LEU A 58 -15.28 14.21 3.81
N VAL A 59 -14.84 15.35 4.32
CA VAL A 59 -14.32 16.48 3.54
C VAL A 59 -12.81 16.46 3.66
N VAL A 60 -12.10 16.40 2.53
CA VAL A 60 -10.66 16.23 2.52
C VAL A 60 -9.99 17.27 1.63
N ASP A 61 -9.11 18.06 2.22
CA ASP A 61 -8.21 18.95 1.48
C ASP A 61 -6.97 18.17 1.05
N VAL A 62 -6.73 18.15 -0.24
CA VAL A 62 -5.57 17.50 -0.85
C VAL A 62 -4.62 18.58 -1.34
N PRO A 63 -3.47 18.81 -0.70
CA PRO A 63 -2.51 19.80 -1.15
C PRO A 63 -1.77 19.33 -2.42
N ALA A 64 -1.19 20.28 -3.13
CA ALA A 64 -0.32 19.97 -4.26
C ALA A 64 0.83 19.06 -3.80
N GLY A 65 1.20 18.08 -4.62
CA GLY A 65 2.25 17.11 -4.33
C GLY A 65 1.80 15.88 -3.53
N VAL A 66 0.53 15.83 -3.12
CA VAL A 66 -0.05 14.69 -2.40
C VAL A 66 -0.98 13.90 -3.33
N TYR A 67 -0.98 12.58 -3.18
CA TYR A 67 -1.82 11.68 -3.97
C TYR A 67 -3.32 12.01 -3.83
N HIS A 68 -4.03 12.10 -4.97
CA HIS A 68 -5.46 12.42 -5.00
C HIS A 68 -6.33 11.16 -4.89
N PRO A 69 -7.12 11.01 -3.81
CA PRO A 69 -8.04 9.89 -3.62
C PRO A 69 -9.37 10.11 -4.36
N LEU A 70 -9.29 10.17 -5.67
CA LEU A 70 -10.43 10.41 -6.54
C LEU A 70 -11.31 9.18 -6.75
N PRO A 71 -12.49 9.35 -7.39
CA PRO A 71 -13.23 8.23 -7.94
C PRO A 71 -12.32 7.32 -8.79
N ASP A 72 -12.48 6.00 -8.62
CA ASP A 72 -11.66 4.95 -9.25
C ASP A 72 -10.19 4.92 -8.83
N SER A 73 -9.77 5.74 -7.87
CA SER A 73 -8.40 5.69 -7.31
C SER A 73 -8.14 4.42 -6.51
N SER A 74 -6.85 4.18 -6.20
CA SER A 74 -6.47 3.10 -5.28
C SER A 74 -6.99 3.35 -3.86
N SER A 75 -7.07 4.60 -3.41
CA SER A 75 -7.62 4.93 -2.08
C SER A 75 -9.11 4.62 -1.98
N GLU A 76 -9.92 4.93 -3.00
CA GLU A 76 -11.32 4.53 -3.02
C GLU A 76 -11.47 3.01 -3.05
N PHE A 77 -10.67 2.33 -3.86
CA PHE A 77 -10.64 0.88 -3.90
C PHE A 77 -10.30 0.28 -2.53
N PHE A 78 -9.34 0.86 -1.79
CA PHE A 78 -9.04 0.48 -0.41
C PHE A 78 -10.24 0.65 0.50
N ILE A 79 -10.83 1.84 0.58
CA ILE A 79 -11.96 2.14 1.46
C ILE A 79 -13.14 1.20 1.18
N ARG A 80 -13.47 0.95 -0.09
CA ARG A 80 -14.54 0.04 -0.47
C ARG A 80 -14.32 -1.39 0.07
N ASN A 81 -13.08 -1.87 0.04
CA ASN A 81 -12.76 -3.22 0.50
C ASN A 81 -12.64 -3.33 2.02
N ILE A 82 -12.05 -2.35 2.69
CA ILE A 82 -11.99 -2.36 4.15
C ILE A 82 -13.37 -2.20 4.80
N LYS A 83 -14.33 -1.54 4.14
CA LYS A 83 -15.74 -1.50 4.56
C LYS A 83 -16.38 -2.88 4.71
N ALA A 84 -15.95 -3.83 3.90
CA ALA A 84 -16.47 -5.20 3.91
C ALA A 84 -15.85 -6.07 5.03
N MET A 85 -14.83 -5.59 5.74
CA MET A 85 -14.16 -6.32 6.81
C MET A 85 -15.00 -6.34 8.10
N ASN A 86 -14.73 -7.33 8.96
CA ASN A 86 -15.36 -7.38 10.29
C ASN A 86 -14.72 -6.34 11.22
N GLN A 87 -15.36 -5.21 11.32
CA GLN A 87 -14.89 -4.03 12.05
C GLN A 87 -14.85 -4.23 13.57
N ASN A 88 -15.64 -5.13 14.13
CA ASN A 88 -15.72 -5.37 15.58
C ASN A 88 -14.42 -5.92 16.20
N LEU A 89 -13.49 -6.37 15.36
CA LEU A 89 -12.21 -6.92 15.77
C LEU A 89 -11.04 -5.93 15.59
N ILE A 90 -11.33 -4.70 15.15
CA ILE A 90 -10.31 -3.71 14.80
C ILE A 90 -10.48 -2.50 15.70
N ALA A 91 -9.61 -2.36 16.68
CA ALA A 91 -9.61 -1.22 17.62
C ALA A 91 -8.40 -0.31 17.40
N LYS A 92 -7.26 -0.86 17.02
CA LYS A 92 -5.99 -0.13 16.84
C LYS A 92 -5.49 -0.27 15.42
N THR A 93 -5.39 0.85 14.70
CA THR A 93 -5.01 0.87 13.28
C THR A 93 -3.79 1.73 13.03
N LEU A 94 -3.03 1.36 12.00
CA LEU A 94 -1.90 2.12 11.49
C LEU A 94 -1.99 2.25 9.98
N GLU A 95 -1.90 3.46 9.46
CA GLU A 95 -1.69 3.71 8.03
C GLU A 95 -0.27 4.20 7.79
N ILE A 96 0.43 3.55 6.87
CA ILE A 96 1.73 3.97 6.33
C ILE A 96 1.46 4.68 5.00
N GLY A 97 2.13 5.84 4.76
CA GLY A 97 1.94 6.62 3.54
C GLY A 97 0.52 7.20 3.44
N ALA A 98 0.10 7.90 4.49
CA ALA A 98 -1.29 8.35 4.64
C ALA A 98 -1.73 9.39 3.58
N GLY A 99 -0.80 10.12 2.97
CA GLY A 99 -1.10 11.17 2.01
C GLY A 99 -1.98 12.26 2.62
N CYS A 100 -3.19 12.45 2.09
CA CYS A 100 -4.16 13.39 2.68
C CYS A 100 -4.96 12.79 3.86
N GLY A 101 -4.69 11.55 4.25
CA GLY A 101 -5.27 10.86 5.41
C GLY A 101 -6.62 10.20 5.16
N ILE A 102 -7.14 10.14 3.94
CA ILE A 102 -8.52 9.67 3.68
C ILE A 102 -8.82 8.28 4.26
N ILE A 103 -7.88 7.34 4.21
CA ILE A 103 -8.07 5.98 4.74
C ILE A 103 -8.03 6.00 6.28
N SER A 104 -7.07 6.70 6.89
CA SER A 104 -6.99 6.90 8.35
C SER A 104 -8.23 7.60 8.91
N LEU A 105 -8.68 8.66 8.24
CA LEU A 105 -9.91 9.38 8.60
C LEU A 105 -11.13 8.45 8.55
N TYR A 106 -11.22 7.63 7.50
CA TYR A 106 -12.30 6.65 7.38
C TYR A 106 -12.27 5.64 8.53
N MET A 107 -11.10 5.08 8.85
CA MET A 107 -10.95 4.12 9.96
C MET A 107 -11.32 4.77 11.30
N ALA A 108 -10.83 5.99 11.58
CA ALA A 108 -11.13 6.70 12.81
C ALA A 108 -12.60 7.09 12.95
N ALA A 109 -13.25 7.48 11.85
CA ALA A 109 -14.65 7.89 11.86
C ALA A 109 -15.62 6.71 12.08
N ASN A 110 -15.24 5.50 11.66
CA ASN A 110 -16.19 4.40 11.58
C ASN A 110 -15.95 3.27 12.60
N TRP A 111 -14.71 3.03 13.04
CA TRP A 111 -14.44 1.84 13.86
C TRP A 111 -13.35 2.00 14.91
N ALA A 112 -12.22 2.56 14.54
CA ALA A 112 -11.04 2.46 15.39
C ALA A 112 -11.12 3.38 16.60
N SER A 113 -10.80 2.85 17.76
CA SER A 113 -10.60 3.65 18.98
C SER A 113 -9.24 4.34 19.01
N ARG A 114 -8.28 3.84 18.25
CA ARG A 114 -6.93 4.40 18.08
C ARG A 114 -6.49 4.30 16.63
N THR A 115 -6.29 5.44 15.98
CA THR A 115 -5.73 5.48 14.62
C THR A 115 -4.43 6.27 14.60
N VAL A 116 -3.39 5.63 14.09
CA VAL A 116 -2.08 6.23 13.82
C VAL A 116 -1.89 6.31 12.32
N ALA A 117 -1.34 7.43 11.84
CA ALA A 117 -1.04 7.66 10.44
C ALA A 117 0.39 8.18 10.29
N THR A 118 1.13 7.69 9.32
CA THR A 118 2.46 8.21 9.04
C THR A 118 2.66 8.46 7.57
N ASP A 119 3.51 9.41 7.24
CA ASP A 119 3.96 9.66 5.87
C ASP A 119 5.42 10.15 5.90
N ILE A 120 6.15 9.88 4.84
CA ILE A 120 7.52 10.40 4.67
C ILE A 120 7.49 11.89 4.31
N SER A 121 6.43 12.36 3.66
CA SER A 121 6.22 13.74 3.26
C SER A 121 5.65 14.58 4.40
N PRO A 122 6.32 15.64 4.85
CA PRO A 122 5.77 16.53 5.88
C PRO A 122 4.46 17.22 5.42
N ILE A 123 4.31 17.51 4.13
CA ILE A 123 3.08 18.11 3.58
C ILE A 123 1.90 17.14 3.72
N ALA A 124 2.11 15.85 3.50
CA ALA A 124 1.10 14.82 3.68
C ALA A 124 0.69 14.69 5.17
N VAL A 125 1.65 14.73 6.08
CA VAL A 125 1.39 14.71 7.53
C VAL A 125 0.55 15.91 7.95
N GLU A 126 0.94 17.13 7.53
CA GLU A 126 0.18 18.35 7.81
C GLU A 126 -1.25 18.27 7.26
N ALA A 127 -1.40 17.75 6.03
CA ALA A 127 -2.72 17.53 5.42
C ALA A 127 -3.57 16.56 6.24
N THR A 128 -3.01 15.42 6.65
CA THR A 128 -3.71 14.42 7.48
C THR A 128 -4.18 15.03 8.81
N VAL A 129 -3.31 15.78 9.49
CA VAL A 129 -3.67 16.47 10.75
C VAL A 129 -4.77 17.51 10.54
N ALA A 130 -4.68 18.33 9.47
CA ALA A 130 -5.69 19.32 9.14
C ALA A 130 -7.04 18.69 8.80
N ASN A 131 -7.03 17.63 8.01
CA ASN A 131 -8.23 16.89 7.61
C ASN A 131 -8.87 16.14 8.79
N ALA A 132 -8.09 15.61 9.73
CA ALA A 132 -8.62 15.03 10.96
C ALA A 132 -9.41 16.06 11.78
N LYS A 133 -8.86 17.27 11.95
CA LYS A 133 -9.55 18.39 12.61
C LYS A 133 -10.81 18.81 11.86
N LEU A 134 -10.72 18.92 10.53
CA LEU A 134 -11.84 19.33 9.68
C LEU A 134 -13.04 18.38 9.79
N ASN A 135 -12.79 17.09 9.97
CA ASN A 135 -13.83 16.06 10.10
C ASN A 135 -14.15 15.67 11.56
N ASN A 136 -13.52 16.32 12.55
CA ASN A 136 -13.68 16.02 13.96
C ASN A 136 -13.46 14.54 14.30
N VAL A 137 -12.40 13.96 13.76
CA VAL A 137 -11.95 12.58 14.03
C VAL A 137 -10.58 12.56 14.69
N ASP A 138 -10.31 11.54 15.52
CA ASP A 138 -9.05 11.42 16.26
C ASP A 138 -8.05 10.54 15.48
N VAL A 139 -7.08 11.20 14.86
CA VAL A 139 -5.95 10.57 14.15
C VAL A 139 -4.65 11.18 14.66
N THR A 140 -3.77 10.34 15.20
CA THR A 140 -2.40 10.75 15.52
C THR A 140 -1.53 10.61 14.28
N ALA A 141 -1.12 11.73 13.68
CA ALA A 141 -0.28 11.71 12.47
C ALA A 141 1.08 12.34 12.72
N PHE A 142 2.15 11.70 12.20
CA PHE A 142 3.52 12.19 12.29
C PHE A 142 4.40 11.68 11.14
N GLN A 143 5.53 12.35 10.92
CA GLN A 143 6.46 11.99 9.86
C GLN A 143 7.26 10.74 10.21
N SER A 144 7.32 9.78 9.27
CA SER A 144 8.13 8.56 9.39
C SER A 144 8.47 8.02 8.00
N ASP A 145 9.70 7.56 7.81
CA ASP A 145 10.02 6.66 6.69
C ASP A 145 9.61 5.25 7.10
N LEU A 146 8.50 4.79 6.51
CA LEU A 146 7.82 3.55 6.91
C LEU A 146 7.62 3.50 8.45
N PHE A 147 8.34 2.63 9.15
CA PHE A 147 8.19 2.38 10.58
C PHE A 147 9.28 3.01 11.46
N GLU A 148 10.19 3.82 10.91
CA GLU A 148 11.37 4.31 11.65
C GLU A 148 11.02 5.05 12.94
N ASN A 149 9.92 5.82 12.96
CA ASN A 149 9.50 6.61 14.11
C ASN A 149 8.28 6.01 14.83
N ILE A 150 7.97 4.71 14.61
CA ILE A 150 6.82 4.03 15.20
C ILE A 150 7.29 3.07 16.30
N ASP A 151 7.15 3.50 17.56
CA ASP A 151 7.44 2.65 18.72
C ASP A 151 6.25 1.73 19.07
N GLU A 152 5.02 2.15 18.72
CA GLU A 152 3.80 1.40 19.01
C GLU A 152 3.76 0.07 18.26
N ARG A 153 3.20 -0.94 18.92
CA ARG A 153 3.04 -2.31 18.40
C ARG A 153 1.61 -2.81 18.63
N ASP A 154 1.36 -4.04 18.24
CA ASP A 154 0.10 -4.73 18.45
C ASP A 154 -1.07 -4.00 17.76
N PHE A 155 -0.85 -3.58 16.52
CA PHE A 155 -1.91 -3.05 15.67
C PHE A 155 -2.80 -4.20 15.15
N ASP A 156 -4.10 -4.04 15.24
CA ASP A 156 -5.06 -5.00 14.68
C ASP A 156 -5.10 -4.95 13.17
N LEU A 157 -4.85 -3.76 12.61
CA LEU A 157 -4.79 -3.53 11.17
C LEU A 157 -3.68 -2.54 10.83
N ILE A 158 -2.80 -2.96 9.93
CA ILE A 158 -1.79 -2.10 9.32
C ILE A 158 -2.09 -1.97 7.83
N VAL A 159 -2.22 -0.74 7.35
CA VAL A 159 -2.63 -0.42 5.98
C VAL A 159 -1.52 0.33 5.26
N PHE A 160 -1.26 -0.03 4.03
CA PHE A 160 -0.45 0.76 3.11
C PHE A 160 -1.03 0.71 1.69
N ASN A 161 -1.52 1.84 1.22
CA ASN A 161 -1.82 2.02 -0.19
C ASN A 161 -0.49 2.26 -0.91
N THR A 162 0.23 1.16 -1.21
CA THR A 162 1.60 1.18 -1.72
C THR A 162 1.73 1.92 -3.05
N PRO A 163 2.87 2.54 -3.34
CA PRO A 163 3.20 2.97 -4.69
C PRO A 163 3.16 1.76 -5.65
N LEU A 164 2.46 1.90 -6.79
CA LEU A 164 2.08 0.75 -7.63
C LEU A 164 2.97 0.59 -8.88
N VAL A 165 3.93 1.48 -9.12
CA VAL A 165 4.70 1.49 -10.37
C VAL A 165 6.14 1.12 -10.11
N ASP A 166 6.55 -0.03 -10.64
CA ASP A 166 7.95 -0.47 -10.66
C ASP A 166 8.76 0.35 -11.69
N LYS A 167 9.15 1.55 -11.29
CA LYS A 167 9.89 2.53 -12.09
C LYS A 167 10.75 3.40 -11.16
N ASN A 168 11.89 3.87 -11.64
CA ASN A 168 12.62 4.93 -10.95
C ASN A 168 11.87 6.26 -11.08
N PRO A 169 11.66 7.01 -9.98
CA PRO A 169 10.95 8.28 -10.04
C PRO A 169 11.78 9.35 -10.76
N GLU A 170 11.12 10.20 -11.54
CA GLU A 170 11.70 11.33 -12.26
C GLU A 170 11.51 12.67 -11.53
N ASN A 171 10.61 12.71 -10.55
CA ASN A 171 10.28 13.90 -9.75
C ASN A 171 9.78 13.50 -8.36
N ASP A 172 9.56 14.47 -7.48
CA ASP A 172 9.14 14.21 -6.10
C ASP A 172 7.71 13.66 -6.01
N ILE A 173 6.80 14.04 -6.92
CA ILE A 173 5.44 13.48 -6.96
C ILE A 173 5.52 11.97 -7.20
N GLU A 174 6.29 11.53 -8.20
CA GLU A 174 6.48 10.11 -8.47
C GLU A 174 7.16 9.39 -7.31
N ARG A 175 8.17 10.03 -6.70
CA ARG A 175 8.93 9.47 -5.58
C ARG A 175 8.07 9.18 -4.36
N TYR A 176 7.20 10.12 -3.99
CA TYR A 176 6.45 10.03 -2.74
C TYR A 176 5.08 9.34 -2.87
N SER A 177 4.58 9.13 -4.10
CA SER A 177 3.23 8.61 -4.23
C SER A 177 2.99 7.52 -5.28
N LEU A 178 3.88 7.35 -6.27
CA LEU A 178 3.58 6.49 -7.41
C LEU A 178 4.59 5.35 -7.63
N CYS A 179 5.88 5.58 -7.38
CA CYS A 179 6.94 4.67 -7.79
C CYS A 179 7.53 3.86 -6.63
N ASP A 180 7.65 2.56 -6.86
CA ASP A 180 8.34 1.60 -5.98
C ASP A 180 9.35 0.79 -6.81
N PRO A 181 10.55 1.34 -7.07
CA PRO A 181 11.54 0.66 -7.90
C PRO A 181 11.93 -0.71 -7.33
N HIS A 182 11.69 -1.75 -8.11
CA HIS A 182 11.98 -3.14 -7.75
C HIS A 182 11.24 -3.63 -6.50
N GLY A 183 10.12 -2.99 -6.10
CA GLY A 183 9.31 -3.36 -4.94
C GLY A 183 10.00 -3.16 -3.59
N ARG A 184 11.02 -2.30 -3.52
CA ARG A 184 11.83 -2.10 -2.30
C ARG A 184 11.03 -1.51 -1.15
N ILE A 185 10.12 -0.59 -1.44
CA ILE A 185 9.23 0.01 -0.44
C ILE A 185 8.28 -1.05 0.08
N THR A 186 7.63 -1.79 -0.82
CA THR A 186 6.71 -2.89 -0.47
C THR A 186 7.43 -3.99 0.32
N GLU A 187 8.63 -4.41 -0.09
CA GLU A 187 9.43 -5.39 0.65
C GLU A 187 9.75 -4.90 2.07
N SER A 188 10.24 -3.68 2.19
CA SER A 188 10.60 -3.07 3.47
C SER A 188 9.38 -2.93 4.39
N TYR A 189 8.24 -2.49 3.83
CA TYR A 189 6.97 -2.43 4.55
C TYR A 189 6.59 -3.79 5.14
N LEU A 190 6.54 -4.84 4.32
CA LEU A 190 6.13 -6.17 4.77
C LEU A 190 7.06 -6.75 5.86
N ARG A 191 8.38 -6.57 5.71
CA ARG A 191 9.37 -7.02 6.69
C ARG A 191 9.24 -6.30 8.03
N GLN A 192 8.84 -5.03 8.03
CA GLN A 192 8.69 -4.22 9.23
C GLN A 192 7.30 -4.41 9.85
N ALA A 193 6.23 -4.39 9.05
CA ALA A 193 4.85 -4.52 9.51
C ALA A 193 4.62 -5.77 10.37
N ARG A 194 5.24 -6.90 10.02
CA ARG A 194 5.15 -8.15 10.80
C ARG A 194 5.63 -8.04 12.26
N ARG A 195 6.40 -6.99 12.59
CA ARG A 195 6.89 -6.74 13.96
C ARG A 195 5.98 -5.80 14.75
N HIS A 196 5.02 -5.17 14.08
CA HIS A 196 4.12 -4.16 14.64
C HIS A 196 2.68 -4.64 14.67
N VAL A 197 2.31 -5.62 13.87
CA VAL A 197 0.98 -6.22 13.84
C VAL A 197 0.77 -7.11 15.07
N SER A 198 -0.45 -7.13 15.61
CA SER A 198 -0.83 -8.05 16.70
C SER A 198 -0.89 -9.50 16.18
N LYS A 199 -0.92 -10.47 17.10
CA LYS A 199 -0.93 -11.89 16.78
C LYS A 199 -2.06 -12.29 15.82
N ASP A 200 -3.24 -11.70 15.99
CA ASP A 200 -4.42 -11.98 15.15
C ASP A 200 -4.70 -10.85 14.15
N GLY A 201 -3.79 -9.89 14.08
CA GLY A 201 -3.91 -8.71 13.23
C GLY A 201 -3.68 -8.99 11.75
N LEU A 202 -3.99 -8.00 10.94
CA LEU A 202 -3.90 -8.08 9.49
C LEU A 202 -3.05 -6.95 8.94
N ILE A 203 -2.15 -7.29 8.03
CA ILE A 203 -1.38 -6.34 7.22
C ILE A 203 -2.05 -6.28 5.86
N ILE A 204 -2.44 -5.12 5.37
CA ILE A 204 -3.03 -4.97 4.02
C ILE A 204 -2.26 -3.96 3.18
N PHE A 205 -2.15 -4.25 1.89
CA PHE A 205 -1.46 -3.40 0.93
C PHE A 205 -1.98 -3.64 -0.49
N SER A 206 -1.66 -2.72 -1.39
CA SER A 206 -2.09 -2.80 -2.80
C SER A 206 -0.99 -3.36 -3.71
N ILE A 207 -1.40 -4.06 -4.75
CA ILE A 207 -0.55 -4.46 -5.88
C ILE A 207 -1.33 -4.33 -7.19
N CYS A 208 -0.61 -4.24 -8.31
CA CYS A 208 -1.19 -4.31 -9.66
C CYS A 208 -0.19 -4.95 -10.62
N ASN A 209 -0.56 -5.10 -11.90
CA ASN A 209 0.37 -5.63 -12.90
C ASN A 209 1.60 -4.75 -13.18
N ASN A 210 1.65 -3.52 -12.69
CA ASN A 210 2.81 -2.65 -12.81
C ASN A 210 3.70 -2.65 -11.56
N SER A 211 3.30 -3.30 -10.48
CA SER A 211 4.10 -3.47 -9.26
C SER A 211 5.17 -4.56 -9.44
N ALA A 212 6.20 -4.53 -8.62
CA ALA A 212 7.17 -5.61 -8.46
C ALA A 212 6.72 -6.57 -7.35
N TYR A 213 5.51 -7.13 -7.45
CA TYR A 213 4.89 -7.98 -6.42
C TYR A 213 5.65 -9.28 -6.16
N GLU A 214 6.59 -9.66 -7.00
CA GLU A 214 7.45 -10.83 -6.82
C GLU A 214 8.29 -10.78 -5.54
N VAL A 215 8.52 -9.60 -4.98
CA VAL A 215 9.21 -9.42 -3.69
C VAL A 215 8.49 -10.16 -2.56
N MET A 216 7.18 -10.37 -2.66
CA MET A 216 6.37 -11.11 -1.71
C MET A 216 6.80 -12.59 -1.60
N ASP A 217 7.33 -13.19 -2.69
CA ASP A 217 7.81 -14.58 -2.68
C ASP A 217 9.00 -14.81 -1.73
N ALA A 218 9.72 -13.74 -1.38
CA ALA A 218 10.85 -13.77 -0.48
C ALA A 218 10.49 -13.53 1.00
N ILE A 219 9.22 -13.29 1.30
CA ILE A 219 8.73 -12.96 2.64
C ILE A 219 7.78 -14.05 3.11
N ASP A 220 8.08 -14.64 4.26
CA ASP A 220 7.28 -15.70 4.85
C ASP A 220 6.09 -15.10 5.61
N LEU A 221 4.99 -14.90 4.88
CA LEU A 221 3.69 -14.47 5.37
C LEU A 221 2.60 -15.28 4.65
N ASP A 222 1.48 -15.47 5.33
CA ASP A 222 0.28 -16.07 4.73
C ASP A 222 -0.54 -14.98 4.01
N TYR A 223 -0.60 -15.07 2.69
CA TYR A 223 -1.24 -14.07 1.84
C TYR A 223 -2.63 -14.50 1.39
N GLN A 224 -3.57 -13.57 1.41
CA GLN A 224 -4.93 -13.74 0.90
C GLN A 224 -5.40 -12.51 0.11
N ILE A 225 -6.35 -12.70 -0.82
CA ILE A 225 -7.00 -11.58 -1.50
C ILE A 225 -8.07 -10.98 -0.59
N VAL A 226 -7.98 -9.67 -0.35
CA VAL A 226 -9.01 -8.87 0.33
C VAL A 226 -9.91 -8.20 -0.70
N GLY A 227 -9.35 -7.72 -1.80
CA GLY A 227 -10.08 -7.12 -2.90
C GLY A 227 -9.38 -7.32 -4.23
N PHE A 228 -10.14 -7.46 -5.32
CA PHE A 228 -9.60 -7.66 -6.65
C PHE A 228 -10.48 -7.00 -7.71
N GLU A 229 -9.84 -6.37 -8.68
CA GLU A 229 -10.47 -5.83 -9.88
C GLU A 229 -9.66 -6.17 -11.13
N LEU A 230 -10.37 -6.52 -12.19
CA LEU A 230 -9.81 -6.74 -13.52
C LEU A 230 -10.62 -5.91 -14.54
N ALA A 231 -9.97 -4.96 -15.19
CA ALA A 231 -10.56 -4.16 -16.25
C ALA A 231 -10.54 -4.91 -17.60
N TYR A 232 -11.44 -4.57 -18.50
CA TYR A 232 -11.47 -5.10 -19.88
C TYR A 232 -10.17 -4.84 -20.65
N SER A 233 -9.43 -3.80 -20.28
CA SER A 233 -8.12 -3.48 -20.84
C SER A 233 -7.02 -4.47 -20.48
N GLY A 234 -7.26 -5.36 -19.50
CA GLY A 234 -6.26 -6.25 -18.92
C GLY A 234 -5.49 -5.64 -17.74
N PHE A 235 -5.75 -4.37 -17.37
CA PHE A 235 -5.24 -3.83 -16.12
C PHE A 235 -5.94 -4.52 -14.95
N TRP A 236 -5.16 -4.91 -13.95
CA TRP A 236 -5.71 -5.44 -12.70
C TRP A 236 -5.03 -4.81 -11.49
N ARG A 237 -5.78 -4.76 -10.40
CA ARG A 237 -5.28 -4.37 -9.08
C ARG A 237 -5.87 -5.26 -8.00
N ALA A 238 -5.13 -5.44 -6.92
CA ALA A 238 -5.56 -6.22 -5.78
C ALA A 238 -5.18 -5.53 -4.47
N ILE A 239 -6.00 -5.74 -3.45
CA ILE A 239 -5.62 -5.56 -2.06
C ILE A 239 -5.32 -6.93 -1.49
N VAL A 240 -4.12 -7.07 -0.97
CA VAL A 240 -3.62 -8.29 -0.37
C VAL A 240 -3.60 -8.14 1.13
N GLY A 241 -4.14 -9.11 1.82
CA GLY A 241 -3.99 -9.29 3.26
C GLY A 241 -2.85 -10.25 3.54
N ALA A 242 -2.07 -9.98 4.58
CA ALA A 242 -0.99 -10.84 5.04
C ALA A 242 -1.08 -11.06 6.56
N ARG A 243 -0.84 -12.29 7.00
CA ARG A 243 -0.76 -12.68 8.42
C ARG A 243 0.61 -13.29 8.72
N THR A 244 1.02 -13.17 9.98
CA THR A 244 2.27 -13.76 10.50
C THR A 244 2.09 -15.20 10.94
#